data_a9de1e3043349cffcb39fb3adf9b535b
#
_entry.id   a9de1e3043349cffcb39fb3adf9b535b
#
_cell.length_a   1.000
_cell.length_b   1.000
_cell.length_c   1.000
_cell.angle_alpha   90.00
_cell.angle_beta   90.00
_cell.angle_gamma   90.00
#
_symmetry.space_group_name_H-M   'P 1'
#
loop_
_entity.id
_entity.type
_entity.pdbx_description
1 polymer ?
#
loop_
_entity_poly.entity_id
_entity_poly.type
_entity_poly.pdbx_seq_one_letter_code
_entity_poly.pdbx_strand_id
1 'polypeptide(L)'
;MIDFILRPIRRNFGKDKMFYCAIDDMFGFLPHNIELYKLALIHKSASIVLENGQHINNERLEFLGDAIIESVSSDYLFIEYPDKNEGFLTQLRSKIVSRQSLNSVAKRIGLDDYVITNASSGSAQKHIYGDAFEAMMGAIYLDQ
;
A
#
# COMPACT_ATOMS: atom_id res chain seq x y z
N MET A 1 7.69 -8.33 -21.62
CA MET A 1 7.00 -8.91 -22.81
C MET A 1 5.94 -9.95 -22.43
N ILE A 2 6.26 -10.92 -21.59
CA ILE A 2 5.30 -11.96 -21.14
C ILE A 2 4.12 -11.34 -20.35
N ASP A 3 4.35 -10.35 -19.50
CA ASP A 3 3.28 -9.70 -18.72
C ASP A 3 2.25 -8.97 -19.59
N PHE A 4 2.68 -8.37 -20.71
CA PHE A 4 1.75 -7.75 -21.64
C PHE A 4 0.77 -8.77 -22.25
N ILE A 5 1.23 -9.98 -22.51
CA ILE A 5 0.40 -11.07 -23.05
C ILE A 5 -0.51 -11.66 -21.97
N LEU A 6 -0.01 -11.79 -20.73
CA LEU A 6 -0.77 -12.38 -19.62
C LEU A 6 -1.76 -11.40 -18.95
N ARG A 7 -1.57 -10.09 -19.17
CA ARG A 7 -2.43 -9.05 -18.60
C ARG A 7 -3.92 -9.27 -18.87
N PRO A 8 -4.40 -9.46 -20.12
CA PRO A 8 -5.81 -9.71 -20.36
C PRO A 8 -6.31 -11.02 -19.74
N ILE A 9 -5.45 -12.03 -19.60
CA ILE A 9 -5.80 -13.31 -18.97
C ILE A 9 -5.98 -13.10 -17.46
N ARG A 10 -5.03 -12.48 -16.76
CA ARG A 10 -5.10 -12.20 -15.33
C ARG A 10 -6.28 -11.26 -15.00
N ARG A 11 -6.49 -10.23 -15.83
CA ARG A 11 -7.59 -9.26 -15.62
C ARG A 11 -8.98 -9.87 -15.87
N ASN A 12 -9.14 -10.77 -16.82
CA ASN A 12 -10.46 -11.22 -17.27
C ASN A 12 -10.81 -12.65 -16.88
N PHE A 13 -9.84 -13.46 -16.48
CA PHE A 13 -10.05 -14.85 -16.11
C PHE A 13 -9.36 -15.14 -14.78
N GLY A 14 -10.01 -15.93 -13.93
CA GLY A 14 -9.42 -16.41 -12.72
C GLY A 14 -10.23 -16.08 -11.47
N LYS A 15 -9.85 -16.74 -10.37
CA LYS A 15 -10.53 -16.68 -9.07
C LYS A 15 -10.54 -15.26 -8.48
N ASP A 16 -9.47 -14.49 -8.70
CA ASP A 16 -9.26 -13.17 -8.12
C ASP A 16 -9.46 -12.03 -9.14
N LYS A 17 -10.23 -12.27 -10.20
CA LYS A 17 -10.44 -11.32 -11.30
C LYS A 17 -10.74 -9.89 -10.83
N MET A 18 -11.68 -9.74 -9.91
CA MET A 18 -12.09 -8.41 -9.41
C MET A 18 -10.93 -7.70 -8.73
N PHE A 19 -10.12 -8.43 -7.97
CA PHE A 19 -9.00 -7.83 -7.24
C PHE A 19 -7.85 -7.47 -8.19
N TYR A 20 -7.57 -8.28 -9.21
CA TYR A 20 -6.63 -7.91 -10.28
C TYR A 20 -7.05 -6.63 -10.99
N CYS A 21 -8.35 -6.49 -11.32
CA CYS A 21 -8.87 -5.26 -11.92
C CYS A 21 -8.71 -4.07 -10.98
N ALA A 22 -9.00 -4.23 -9.69
CA ALA A 22 -8.85 -3.16 -8.71
C ALA A 22 -7.40 -2.66 -8.58
N ILE A 23 -6.41 -3.57 -8.54
CA ILE A 23 -4.99 -3.19 -8.50
C ILE A 23 -4.58 -2.48 -9.80
N ASP A 24 -5.01 -2.98 -10.94
CA ASP A 24 -4.74 -2.33 -12.24
C ASP A 24 -5.36 -0.93 -12.33
N ASP A 25 -6.57 -0.76 -11.82
CA ASP A 25 -7.27 0.53 -11.80
C ASP A 25 -6.63 1.54 -10.82
N MET A 26 -6.13 1.08 -9.67
CA MET A 26 -5.47 1.92 -8.66
C MET A 26 -4.03 2.30 -9.02
N PHE A 27 -3.25 1.36 -9.57
CA PHE A 27 -1.80 1.50 -9.72
C PHE A 27 -1.30 1.39 -11.16
N GLY A 28 -2.14 1.00 -12.11
CA GLY A 28 -1.81 0.96 -13.54
C GLY A 28 -0.99 -0.25 -13.98
N PHE A 29 -0.88 -1.30 -13.14
CA PHE A 29 -0.21 -2.56 -13.49
C PHE A 29 -0.93 -3.76 -12.87
N LEU A 30 -0.54 -4.97 -13.28
CA LEU A 30 -1.05 -6.21 -12.73
C LEU A 30 -0.01 -6.88 -11.83
N PRO A 31 -0.41 -7.37 -10.65
CA PRO A 31 0.45 -8.14 -9.76
C PRO A 31 1.06 -9.38 -10.43
N HIS A 32 2.33 -9.66 -10.15
CA HIS A 32 2.93 -10.97 -10.38
C HIS A 32 2.50 -11.95 -9.29
N ASN A 33 2.55 -11.53 -8.03
CA ASN A 33 2.11 -12.29 -6.86
C ASN A 33 0.97 -11.57 -6.12
N ILE A 34 -0.27 -11.92 -6.45
CA ILE A 34 -1.49 -11.33 -5.88
C ILE A 34 -1.59 -11.50 -4.35
N GLU A 35 -0.96 -12.54 -3.78
CA GLU A 35 -1.04 -12.82 -2.34
C GLU A 35 -0.34 -11.76 -1.48
N LEU A 36 0.71 -11.10 -2.01
CA LEU A 36 1.35 -9.96 -1.35
C LEU A 36 0.36 -8.80 -1.16
N TYR A 37 -0.43 -8.51 -2.18
CA TYR A 37 -1.42 -7.43 -2.17
C TYR A 37 -2.61 -7.75 -1.27
N LYS A 38 -3.05 -9.00 -1.23
CA LYS A 38 -4.07 -9.45 -0.26
C LYS A 38 -3.58 -9.31 1.17
N LEU A 39 -2.32 -9.71 1.43
CA LEU A 39 -1.70 -9.57 2.75
C LEU A 39 -1.63 -8.12 3.19
N ALA A 40 -1.28 -7.20 2.29
CA ALA A 40 -1.20 -5.77 2.57
C ALA A 40 -2.53 -5.16 3.05
N LEU A 41 -3.66 -5.78 2.73
CA LEU A 41 -4.99 -5.32 3.11
C LEU A 41 -5.50 -5.89 4.43
N ILE A 42 -4.80 -6.84 5.06
CA ILE A 42 -5.21 -7.44 6.34
C ILE A 42 -4.64 -6.62 7.49
N HIS A 43 -5.47 -5.73 8.05
CA HIS A 43 -5.08 -4.97 9.24
C HIS A 43 -4.90 -5.89 10.46
N LYS A 44 -4.01 -5.52 11.39
CA LYS A 44 -3.71 -6.29 12.61
C LYS A 44 -4.94 -6.67 13.45
N SER A 45 -5.99 -5.86 13.44
CA SER A 45 -7.24 -6.17 14.15
C SER A 45 -8.00 -7.36 13.54
N ALA A 46 -7.73 -7.70 12.29
CA ALA A 46 -8.31 -8.83 11.56
C ALA A 46 -7.26 -9.92 11.26
N SER A 47 -6.18 -9.98 12.04
CA SER A 47 -5.11 -10.96 11.85
C SER A 47 -5.65 -12.39 11.77
N ILE A 48 -5.14 -13.16 10.83
CA ILE A 48 -5.38 -14.59 10.73
C ILE A 48 -4.39 -15.30 11.67
N VAL A 49 -4.89 -16.08 12.61
CA VAL A 49 -4.04 -16.82 13.56
C VAL A 49 -3.86 -18.24 13.05
N LEU A 50 -2.62 -18.63 12.81
CA LEU A 50 -2.24 -19.98 12.39
C LEU A 50 -2.22 -20.93 13.59
N GLU A 51 -2.23 -22.25 13.34
CA GLU A 51 -2.19 -23.29 14.39
C GLU A 51 -0.95 -23.17 15.30
N ASN A 52 0.17 -22.66 14.77
CA ASN A 52 1.39 -22.41 15.53
C ASN A 52 1.37 -21.11 16.35
N GLY A 53 0.24 -20.39 16.38
CA GLY A 53 0.08 -19.12 17.09
C GLY A 53 0.62 -17.89 16.33
N GLN A 54 1.13 -18.05 15.12
CA GLN A 54 1.59 -16.93 14.31
C GLN A 54 0.42 -16.09 13.80
N HIS A 55 0.55 -14.76 13.92
CA HIS A 55 -0.40 -13.80 13.39
C HIS A 55 0.01 -13.37 11.98
N ILE A 56 -0.90 -13.51 11.03
CA ILE A 56 -0.74 -13.05 9.65
C ILE A 56 -1.53 -11.76 9.47
N ASN A 57 -0.83 -10.67 9.20
CA ASN A 57 -1.38 -9.34 8.97
C ASN A 57 -0.38 -8.50 8.15
N ASN A 58 -0.69 -7.22 7.93
CA ASN A 58 0.09 -6.32 7.09
C ASN A 58 1.26 -5.60 7.79
N GLU A 59 1.47 -5.75 9.11
CA GLU A 59 2.46 -4.96 9.85
C GLU A 59 3.90 -5.03 9.29
N ARG A 60 4.32 -6.19 8.80
CA ARG A 60 5.66 -6.33 8.20
C ARG A 60 5.79 -5.64 6.84
N LEU A 61 4.73 -5.65 6.05
CA LEU A 61 4.68 -4.91 4.78
C LEU A 61 4.57 -3.41 5.01
N GLU A 62 3.79 -2.98 6.00
CA GLU A 62 3.69 -1.60 6.47
C GLU A 62 5.08 -1.06 6.85
N PHE A 63 5.83 -1.78 7.69
CA PHE A 63 7.18 -1.40 8.08
C PHE A 63 8.12 -1.19 6.88
N LEU A 64 8.07 -2.10 5.90
CA LEU A 64 8.86 -1.97 4.67
C LEU A 64 8.39 -0.80 3.81
N GLY A 65 7.08 -0.67 3.66
CA GLY A 65 6.46 0.35 2.81
C GLY A 65 6.68 1.77 3.32
N ASP A 66 6.67 1.99 4.63
CA ASP A 66 7.01 3.27 5.26
C ASP A 66 8.40 3.74 4.83
N ALA A 67 9.41 2.88 4.95
CA ALA A 67 10.77 3.20 4.52
C ALA A 67 10.88 3.50 3.01
N ILE A 68 10.12 2.79 2.19
CA ILE A 68 10.09 3.01 0.72
C ILE A 68 9.46 4.36 0.40
N ILE A 69 8.31 4.69 1.01
CA ILE A 69 7.63 5.97 0.80
C ILE A 69 8.53 7.13 1.21
N GLU A 70 9.23 7.03 2.34
CA GLU A 70 10.18 8.04 2.78
C GLU A 70 11.33 8.21 1.78
N SER A 71 11.90 7.11 1.29
CA SER A 71 13.00 7.14 0.32
C SER A 71 12.56 7.75 -1.01
N VAL A 72 11.46 7.29 -1.58
CA VAL A 72 10.92 7.79 -2.86
C VAL A 72 10.52 9.25 -2.76
N SER A 73 9.87 9.64 -1.66
CA SER A 73 9.52 11.05 -1.41
C SER A 73 10.75 11.93 -1.29
N SER A 74 11.81 11.45 -0.66
CA SER A 74 13.07 12.18 -0.53
C SER A 74 13.76 12.37 -1.87
N ASP A 75 13.82 11.32 -2.69
CA ASP A 75 14.38 11.37 -4.05
C ASP A 75 13.64 12.37 -4.92
N TYR A 76 12.31 12.27 -4.93
CA TYR A 76 11.45 13.20 -5.67
C TYR A 76 11.66 14.65 -5.24
N LEU A 77 11.66 14.93 -3.93
CA LEU A 77 11.83 16.28 -3.41
C LEU A 77 13.25 16.84 -3.68
N PHE A 78 14.27 16.00 -3.61
CA PHE A 78 15.64 16.38 -3.92
C PHE A 78 15.79 16.84 -5.38
N ILE A 79 15.14 16.15 -6.30
CA ILE A 79 15.18 16.50 -7.73
C ILE A 79 14.32 17.73 -8.02
N GLU A 80 13.12 17.79 -7.45
CA GLU A 80 12.13 18.82 -7.76
C GLU A 80 12.49 20.21 -7.16
N TYR A 81 13.22 20.21 -6.04
CA TYR A 81 13.60 21.43 -5.31
C TYR A 81 15.12 21.58 -5.13
N PRO A 82 15.90 21.72 -6.24
CA PRO A 82 17.36 21.71 -6.19
C PRO A 82 17.95 22.91 -5.41
N ASP A 83 17.22 24.01 -5.32
CA ASP A 83 17.68 25.26 -4.66
C ASP A 83 17.24 25.34 -3.18
N LYS A 84 16.56 24.32 -2.65
CA LYS A 84 16.06 24.32 -1.27
C LYS A 84 17.03 23.60 -0.34
N ASN A 85 17.10 24.09 0.91
CA ASN A 85 17.93 23.47 1.94
C ASN A 85 17.26 22.20 2.53
N GLU A 86 18.04 21.42 3.27
CA GLU A 86 17.62 20.20 3.91
C GLU A 86 16.39 20.39 4.83
N GLY A 87 16.36 21.48 5.61
CA GLY A 87 15.23 21.76 6.53
C GLY A 87 13.91 21.92 5.79
N PHE A 88 13.91 22.60 4.62
CA PHE A 88 12.72 22.71 3.79
C PHE A 88 12.27 21.35 3.26
N LEU A 89 13.20 20.55 2.73
CA LEU A 89 12.91 19.23 2.19
C LEU A 89 12.35 18.30 3.25
N THR A 90 12.93 18.31 4.45
CA THR A 90 12.47 17.51 5.59
C THR A 90 11.05 17.90 6.04
N GLN A 91 10.76 19.20 6.13
CA GLN A 91 9.41 19.66 6.47
C GLN A 91 8.38 19.25 5.41
N LEU A 92 8.73 19.37 4.13
CA LEU A 92 7.81 19.01 3.06
C LEU A 92 7.57 17.52 3.00
N ARG A 93 8.63 16.69 3.12
CA ARG A 93 8.52 15.24 3.25
C ARG A 93 7.58 14.85 4.39
N SER A 94 7.78 15.40 5.59
CA SER A 94 6.95 15.09 6.76
C SER A 94 5.45 15.36 6.52
N LYS A 95 5.11 16.35 5.70
CA LYS A 95 3.72 16.60 5.31
C LYS A 95 3.21 15.56 4.31
N ILE A 96 4.02 15.19 3.33
CA ILE A 96 3.66 14.20 2.30
C ILE A 96 3.42 12.84 2.93
N VAL A 97 4.35 12.37 3.79
CA VAL A 97 4.27 11.06 4.43
C VAL A 97 3.48 11.06 5.75
N SER A 98 2.80 12.17 6.08
CA SER A 98 1.98 12.22 7.29
C SER A 98 0.82 11.21 7.21
N ARG A 99 0.46 10.63 8.35
CA ARG A 99 -0.68 9.69 8.45
C ARG A 99 -1.96 10.23 7.84
N GLN A 100 -2.22 11.52 8.03
CA GLN A 100 -3.40 12.17 7.43
C GLN A 100 -3.32 12.19 5.91
N SER A 101 -2.15 12.50 5.34
CA SER A 101 -1.92 12.50 3.89
C SER A 101 -2.07 11.10 3.31
N LEU A 102 -1.42 10.09 3.91
CA LEU A 102 -1.50 8.70 3.43
C LEU A 102 -2.92 8.14 3.51
N ASN A 103 -3.67 8.41 4.59
CA ASN A 103 -5.09 8.06 4.67
C ASN A 103 -5.91 8.72 3.56
N SER A 104 -5.64 9.99 3.26
CA SER A 104 -6.34 10.71 2.19
C SER A 104 -6.05 10.11 0.83
N VAL A 105 -4.78 9.75 0.57
CA VAL A 105 -4.38 9.08 -0.68
C VAL A 105 -5.06 7.73 -0.80
N ALA A 106 -5.03 6.89 0.24
CA ALA A 106 -5.67 5.57 0.25
C ALA A 106 -7.15 5.65 -0.13
N LYS A 107 -7.89 6.60 0.46
CA LYS A 107 -9.31 6.83 0.13
C LYS A 107 -9.50 7.35 -1.29
N ARG A 108 -8.67 8.26 -1.75
CA ARG A 108 -8.78 8.82 -3.11
C ARG A 108 -8.61 7.79 -4.22
N ILE A 109 -7.78 6.77 -3.98
CA ILE A 109 -7.58 5.68 -4.94
C ILE A 109 -8.56 4.52 -4.75
N GLY A 110 -9.42 4.57 -3.71
CA GLY A 110 -10.41 3.52 -3.40
C GLY A 110 -9.83 2.30 -2.69
N LEU A 111 -8.63 2.43 -2.07
CA LEU A 111 -7.99 1.33 -1.35
C LEU A 111 -8.77 0.95 -0.08
N ASP A 112 -9.42 1.90 0.56
CA ASP A 112 -10.21 1.73 1.78
C ASP A 112 -11.36 0.73 1.62
N ASP A 113 -11.92 0.57 0.42
CA ASP A 113 -12.97 -0.41 0.12
C ASP A 113 -12.51 -1.87 0.22
N TYR A 114 -11.19 -2.10 0.16
CA TYR A 114 -10.59 -3.44 0.18
C TYR A 114 -9.94 -3.81 1.50
N VAL A 115 -9.79 -2.87 2.44
CA VAL A 115 -9.12 -3.12 3.73
C VAL A 115 -9.98 -4.01 4.63
N ILE A 116 -9.38 -5.10 5.09
CA ILE A 116 -10.01 -6.05 6.01
C ILE A 116 -9.64 -5.65 7.44
N THR A 117 -10.64 -5.24 8.22
CA THR A 117 -10.45 -4.78 9.59
C THR A 117 -11.64 -5.16 10.48
N ASN A 118 -11.35 -5.47 11.76
CA ASN A 118 -12.33 -5.69 12.81
C ASN A 118 -12.38 -4.50 13.81
N ALA A 119 -11.70 -3.38 13.49
CA ALA A 119 -11.73 -2.19 14.34
C ALA A 119 -13.12 -1.55 14.30
N SER A 120 -13.71 -1.34 15.46
CA SER A 120 -14.96 -0.57 15.59
C SER A 120 -14.73 0.89 15.22
N SER A 121 -15.78 1.53 14.68
CA SER A 121 -15.76 2.95 14.31
C SER A 121 -15.30 3.84 15.47
N GLY A 122 -14.24 4.61 15.28
CA GLY A 122 -13.69 5.51 16.29
C GLY A 122 -12.28 6.01 15.94
N SER A 123 -11.55 6.49 16.94
CA SER A 123 -10.17 6.98 16.75
C SER A 123 -9.19 5.94 16.20
N ALA A 124 -9.44 4.66 16.47
CA ALA A 124 -8.65 3.54 15.92
C ALA A 124 -8.73 3.43 14.39
N GLN A 125 -9.84 3.86 13.78
CA GLN A 125 -10.01 3.86 12.32
C GLN A 125 -9.20 4.93 11.60
N LYS A 126 -8.70 5.93 12.32
CA LYS A 126 -8.06 7.11 11.72
C LYS A 126 -6.74 6.81 10.98
N HIS A 127 -6.13 5.65 11.20
CA HIS A 127 -4.80 5.32 10.66
C HIS A 127 -4.78 4.08 9.75
N ILE A 128 -5.82 3.25 9.83
CA ILE A 128 -5.88 1.94 9.17
C ILE A 128 -5.63 2.00 7.66
N TYR A 129 -6.15 3.02 6.99
CA TYR A 129 -6.02 3.14 5.54
C TYR A 129 -4.63 3.63 5.12
N GLY A 130 -3.99 4.48 5.93
CA GLY A 130 -2.60 4.87 5.74
C GLY A 130 -1.65 3.69 5.94
N ASP A 131 -1.85 2.92 7.00
CA ASP A 131 -1.09 1.71 7.29
C ASP A 131 -1.23 0.67 6.14
N ALA A 132 -2.45 0.51 5.61
CA ALA A 132 -2.70 -0.34 4.44
C ALA A 132 -2.04 0.20 3.16
N PHE A 133 -1.98 1.53 2.98
CA PHE A 133 -1.29 2.14 1.86
C PHE A 133 0.22 1.90 1.94
N GLU A 134 0.84 2.09 3.11
CA GLU A 134 2.24 1.74 3.35
C GLU A 134 2.49 0.27 3.06
N ALA A 135 1.66 -0.63 3.58
CA ALA A 135 1.78 -2.07 3.32
C ALA A 135 1.65 -2.40 1.82
N MET A 136 0.79 -1.69 1.10
CA MET A 136 0.65 -1.83 -0.35
C MET A 136 1.92 -1.41 -1.09
N MET A 137 2.58 -0.32 -0.66
CA MET A 137 3.88 0.09 -1.21
C MET A 137 4.95 -0.97 -0.94
N GLY A 138 4.95 -1.59 0.23
CA GLY A 138 5.82 -2.72 0.54
C GLY A 138 5.57 -3.93 -0.38
N ALA A 139 4.30 -4.25 -0.63
CA ALA A 139 3.91 -5.33 -1.55
C ALA A 139 4.36 -5.05 -2.99
N ILE A 140 4.15 -3.83 -3.49
CA ILE A 140 4.58 -3.39 -4.83
C ILE A 140 6.09 -3.53 -4.96
N TYR A 141 6.85 -3.04 -3.99
CA TYR A 141 8.32 -3.12 -4.00
C TYR A 141 8.85 -4.56 -4.08
N LEU A 142 8.17 -5.51 -3.43
CA LEU A 142 8.60 -6.92 -3.45
C LEU A 142 8.17 -7.65 -4.73
N ASP A 143 7.16 -7.14 -5.44
CA ASP A 143 6.53 -7.81 -6.57
C ASP A 143 7.04 -7.29 -7.93
N GLN A 144 7.39 -6.00 -8.02
CA GLN A 144 7.82 -5.32 -9.25
C GLN A 144 9.33 -5.06 -9.28
#